data_632bf5656e9f5bee7da4c06d0f58d605
#
_entry.id   632bf5656e9f5bee7da4c06d0f58d605
#
_cell.length_a   1.000
_cell.length_b   1.000
_cell.length_c   1.000
_cell.angle_alpha   90.00
_cell.angle_beta   90.00
_cell.angle_gamma   90.00
#
_symmetry.space_group_name_H-M   'P 1'
#
loop_
_entity.id
_entity.type
_entity.pdbx_description
1 polymer ?
#
loop_
_entity_poly.entity_id
_entity_poly.type
_entity_poly.pdbx_seq_one_letter_code
_entity_poly.pdbx_strand_id
1 'polypeptide(L)'
;REYIFVVDDDSRMFCLNKENGRIRWKFSSGAPLKQQPRVIGEQVFVIPSREGMSCLTIVSGRILWTQLRATEFIAASETRVYATDVSGNLLILDRTNGEIIGRIPLRQFGNRVGNERTDRIFLADNSGLVLGLRELDSEFPSFHLYPERRPILPELASETDEESPDAENAPTEDAPAENPFLTN
;
A
#
# COMPACT_ATOMS: atom_id res chain seq x y z
N ARG A 1 -4.48 -12.55 -8.10
CA ARG A 1 -4.17 -13.64 -7.15
C ARG A 1 -5.05 -14.85 -7.46
N GLU A 2 -4.46 -16.05 -7.38
CA GLU A 2 -5.15 -17.32 -7.63
C GLU A 2 -5.81 -17.91 -6.37
N TYR A 3 -5.62 -17.28 -5.21
CA TYR A 3 -6.00 -17.82 -3.91
C TYR A 3 -6.94 -16.89 -3.16
N ILE A 4 -7.85 -17.50 -2.39
CA ILE A 4 -8.71 -16.84 -1.41
C ILE A 4 -8.37 -17.40 -0.03
N PHE A 5 -8.20 -16.52 0.94
CA PHE A 5 -7.95 -16.89 2.33
C PHE A 5 -9.20 -16.64 3.16
N VAL A 6 -9.64 -17.65 3.88
CA VAL A 6 -10.80 -17.62 4.76
C VAL A 6 -10.34 -18.03 6.15
N VAL A 7 -10.76 -17.27 7.14
CA VAL A 7 -10.52 -17.55 8.55
C VAL A 7 -11.82 -17.95 9.20
N ASP A 8 -11.83 -18.99 10.01
CA ASP A 8 -12.99 -19.38 10.82
C ASP A 8 -12.80 -19.01 12.30
N ASP A 9 -13.87 -19.12 13.07
CA ASP A 9 -13.87 -18.84 14.50
C ASP A 9 -13.10 -19.88 15.32
N ASP A 10 -12.80 -21.07 14.74
CA ASP A 10 -12.05 -22.16 15.36
C ASP A 10 -10.54 -22.03 15.23
N SER A 11 -10.03 -20.82 14.98
CA SER A 11 -8.59 -20.57 14.87
C SER A 11 -7.92 -21.22 13.65
N ARG A 12 -8.70 -21.46 12.59
CA ARG A 12 -8.20 -22.05 11.35
C ARG A 12 -8.25 -21.05 10.20
N MET A 13 -7.26 -21.14 9.33
CA MET A 13 -7.22 -20.44 8.07
C MET A 13 -7.19 -21.46 6.92
N PHE A 14 -8.01 -21.21 5.92
CA PHE A 14 -8.08 -22.02 4.70
C PHE A 14 -7.57 -21.23 3.52
N CYS A 15 -6.73 -21.84 2.72
CA CYS A 15 -6.35 -21.34 1.41
C CYS A 15 -7.19 -22.10 0.36
N LEU A 16 -7.99 -21.35 -0.38
CA LEU A 16 -8.85 -21.89 -1.43
C LEU A 16 -8.32 -21.49 -2.80
N ASN A 17 -8.47 -22.36 -3.76
CA ASN A 17 -8.31 -22.01 -5.16
C ASN A 17 -9.47 -21.10 -5.59
N LYS A 18 -9.15 -19.95 -6.20
CA LYS A 18 -10.15 -18.94 -6.59
C LYS A 18 -11.13 -19.43 -7.67
N GLU A 19 -10.68 -20.32 -8.57
CA GLU A 19 -11.48 -20.75 -9.72
C GLU A 19 -12.55 -21.79 -9.35
N ASN A 20 -12.21 -22.70 -8.42
CA ASN A 20 -13.06 -23.85 -8.12
C ASN A 20 -13.43 -24.00 -6.64
N GLY A 21 -12.97 -23.09 -5.76
CA GLY A 21 -13.25 -23.12 -4.33
C GLY A 21 -12.64 -24.27 -3.55
N ARG A 22 -11.81 -25.12 -4.17
CA ARG A 22 -11.20 -26.26 -3.47
C ARG A 22 -10.16 -25.80 -2.47
N ILE A 23 -10.16 -26.44 -1.29
CA ILE A 23 -9.13 -26.21 -0.27
C ILE A 23 -7.80 -26.77 -0.78
N ARG A 24 -6.78 -25.92 -0.82
CA ARG A 24 -5.40 -26.32 -1.14
C ARG A 24 -4.65 -26.75 0.11
N TRP A 25 -4.79 -25.96 1.16
CA TRP A 25 -4.21 -26.25 2.46
C TRP A 25 -5.00 -25.54 3.55
N LYS A 26 -4.77 -25.97 4.78
CA LYS A 26 -5.30 -25.36 6.00
C LYS A 26 -4.21 -25.18 7.01
N PHE A 27 -4.30 -24.09 7.76
CA PHE A 27 -3.42 -23.74 8.85
C PHE A 27 -4.23 -23.61 10.13
N SER A 28 -3.74 -24.19 11.22
CA SER A 28 -4.33 -24.02 12.57
C SER A 28 -3.35 -23.21 13.41
N SER A 29 -3.81 -22.07 13.89
CA SER A 29 -2.97 -21.15 14.68
C SER A 29 -2.93 -21.50 16.17
N GLY A 30 -3.83 -22.34 16.65
CA GLY A 30 -3.95 -22.63 18.09
C GLY A 30 -4.67 -21.52 18.88
N ALA A 31 -4.79 -20.32 18.34
CA ALA A 31 -5.46 -19.16 18.93
C ALA A 31 -6.29 -18.40 17.89
N PRO A 32 -7.37 -17.69 18.30
CA PRO A 32 -8.24 -16.99 17.36
C PRO A 32 -7.53 -16.00 16.46
N LEU A 33 -7.83 -16.05 15.16
CA LEU A 33 -7.35 -15.14 14.13
C LEU A 33 -8.33 -13.95 14.00
N LYS A 34 -8.11 -12.88 14.75
CA LYS A 34 -9.00 -11.71 14.75
C LYS A 34 -8.68 -10.70 13.64
N GLN A 35 -7.49 -10.79 13.07
CA GLN A 35 -7.05 -9.93 11.97
C GLN A 35 -7.08 -10.71 10.66
N GLN A 36 -7.41 -10.01 9.58
CA GLN A 36 -7.36 -10.61 8.25
C GLN A 36 -5.91 -10.98 7.90
N PRO A 37 -5.67 -12.16 7.30
CA PRO A 37 -4.37 -12.52 6.77
C PRO A 37 -3.90 -11.51 5.74
N ARG A 38 -2.64 -11.10 5.82
CA ARG A 38 -2.02 -10.17 4.85
C ARG A 38 -1.15 -10.95 3.87
N VAL A 39 -1.34 -10.71 2.59
CA VAL A 39 -0.64 -11.45 1.54
C VAL A 39 0.25 -10.52 0.74
N ILE A 40 1.57 -10.74 0.83
CA ILE A 40 2.58 -9.94 0.17
C ILE A 40 3.49 -10.88 -0.66
N GLY A 41 3.37 -10.81 -1.97
CA GLY A 41 4.08 -11.74 -2.86
C GLY A 41 3.69 -13.19 -2.57
N GLU A 42 4.66 -14.02 -2.24
CA GLU A 42 4.48 -15.45 -1.94
C GLU A 42 4.34 -15.77 -0.44
N GLN A 43 4.18 -14.76 0.38
CA GLN A 43 4.07 -14.88 1.83
C GLN A 43 2.70 -14.45 2.34
N VAL A 44 2.25 -15.15 3.38
CA VAL A 44 1.01 -14.85 4.11
C VAL A 44 1.36 -14.57 5.57
N PHE A 45 1.01 -13.38 6.04
CA PHE A 45 1.22 -12.98 7.43
C PHE A 45 -0.08 -13.12 8.20
N VAL A 46 -0.02 -13.84 9.30
CA VAL A 46 -1.16 -14.08 10.20
C VAL A 46 -0.78 -13.70 11.61
N ILE A 47 -1.73 -13.17 12.37
CA ILE A 47 -1.52 -12.73 13.74
C ILE A 47 -2.60 -13.37 14.62
N PRO A 48 -2.32 -14.57 15.16
CA PRO A 48 -3.18 -15.18 16.17
C PRO A 48 -3.14 -14.36 17.46
N SER A 49 -4.23 -14.37 18.19
CA SER A 49 -4.34 -13.60 19.43
C SER A 49 -3.29 -14.03 20.44
N ARG A 50 -2.42 -13.11 20.86
CA ARG A 50 -1.35 -13.28 21.85
C ARG A 50 -0.19 -14.21 21.44
N GLU A 51 -0.13 -14.65 20.20
CA GLU A 51 0.93 -15.55 19.72
C GLU A 51 1.93 -14.88 18.79
N GLY A 52 1.79 -13.56 18.60
CA GLY A 52 2.65 -12.81 17.69
C GLY A 52 2.26 -13.01 16.23
N MET A 53 3.16 -12.66 15.34
CA MET A 53 2.97 -12.76 13.90
C MET A 53 3.72 -13.95 13.32
N SER A 54 3.04 -14.76 12.55
CA SER A 54 3.64 -15.86 11.78
C SER A 54 3.62 -15.51 10.28
N CYS A 55 4.72 -15.81 9.62
CA CYS A 55 4.85 -15.76 8.17
C CYS A 55 4.76 -17.17 7.60
N LEU A 56 3.84 -17.37 6.65
CA LEU A 56 3.64 -18.64 5.98
C LEU A 56 3.92 -18.53 4.48
N THR A 57 4.35 -19.62 3.87
CA THR A 57 4.40 -19.70 2.41
C THR A 57 3.00 -19.82 1.81
N ILE A 58 2.69 -19.04 0.77
CA ILE A 58 1.38 -19.04 0.09
C ILE A 58 1.07 -20.40 -0.55
N VAL A 59 2.09 -21.13 -0.98
CA VAL A 59 1.93 -22.39 -1.74
C VAL A 59 1.46 -23.53 -0.84
N SER A 60 2.00 -23.66 0.37
CA SER A 60 1.79 -24.82 1.23
C SER A 60 1.24 -24.50 2.62
N GLY A 61 1.18 -23.23 3.00
CA GLY A 61 0.78 -22.83 4.35
C GLY A 61 1.79 -23.18 5.45
N ARG A 62 3.01 -23.58 5.07
CA ARG A 62 4.08 -23.89 6.04
C ARG A 62 4.60 -22.60 6.66
N ILE A 63 4.78 -22.61 8.00
CA ILE A 63 5.41 -21.51 8.71
C ILE A 63 6.87 -21.39 8.28
N LEU A 64 7.27 -20.20 7.87
CA LEU A 64 8.65 -19.82 7.58
C LEU A 64 9.33 -19.33 8.86
N TRP A 65 8.64 -18.46 9.60
CA TRP A 65 9.10 -17.92 10.88
C TRP A 65 7.92 -17.39 11.70
N THR A 66 8.17 -17.16 12.99
CA THR A 66 7.22 -16.54 13.92
C THR A 66 7.95 -15.50 14.77
N GLN A 67 7.38 -14.30 14.86
CA GLN A 67 7.86 -13.21 15.71
C GLN A 67 6.83 -12.91 16.81
N LEU A 68 7.13 -13.35 18.04
CA LEU A 68 6.21 -13.27 19.18
C LEU A 68 5.88 -11.83 19.62
N ARG A 69 6.76 -10.87 19.34
CA ARG A 69 6.55 -9.47 19.73
C ARG A 69 5.68 -8.67 18.76
N ALA A 70 5.50 -9.14 17.54
CA ALA A 70 4.71 -8.46 16.51
C ALA A 70 3.22 -8.72 16.74
N THR A 71 2.45 -7.68 17.02
CA THR A 71 1.02 -7.77 17.35
C THR A 71 0.09 -7.24 16.28
N GLU A 72 0.63 -6.47 15.33
CA GLU A 72 -0.13 -5.91 14.22
C GLU A 72 0.79 -5.73 13.00
N PHE A 73 0.31 -6.11 11.81
CA PHE A 73 0.99 -5.88 10.55
C PHE A 73 0.74 -4.46 10.07
N ILE A 74 1.78 -3.76 9.65
CA ILE A 74 1.67 -2.39 9.11
C ILE A 74 1.94 -2.35 7.61
N ALA A 75 3.09 -2.82 7.17
CA ALA A 75 3.48 -2.84 5.76
C ALA A 75 4.61 -3.85 5.55
N ALA A 76 4.96 -4.11 4.30
CA ALA A 76 6.18 -4.84 3.96
C ALA A 76 6.84 -4.22 2.74
N SER A 77 8.17 -4.30 2.70
CA SER A 77 8.97 -4.05 1.51
C SER A 77 9.46 -5.38 0.91
N GLU A 78 10.37 -5.31 -0.02
CA GLU A 78 11.00 -6.51 -0.60
C GLU A 78 11.79 -7.29 0.44
N THR A 79 12.48 -6.60 1.35
CA THR A 79 13.41 -7.19 2.32
C THR A 79 12.96 -7.09 3.78
N ARG A 80 11.96 -6.25 4.09
CA ARG A 80 11.54 -5.94 5.46
C ARG A 80 10.05 -6.11 5.67
N VAL A 81 9.67 -6.40 6.92
CA VAL A 81 8.29 -6.36 7.39
C VAL A 81 8.19 -5.37 8.54
N TYR A 82 7.19 -4.52 8.48
CA TYR A 82 6.88 -3.53 9.49
C TYR A 82 5.68 -3.97 10.30
N ALA A 83 5.86 -4.05 11.60
CA ALA A 83 4.84 -4.48 12.54
C ALA A 83 4.85 -3.59 13.78
N THR A 84 3.85 -3.68 14.64
CA THR A 84 3.90 -3.04 15.95
C THR A 84 4.00 -4.06 17.07
N ASP A 85 4.58 -3.64 18.20
CA ASP A 85 4.54 -4.40 19.45
C ASP A 85 3.36 -3.97 20.34
N VAL A 86 3.14 -4.68 21.43
CA VAL A 86 2.09 -4.39 22.43
C VAL A 86 2.20 -2.97 23.02
N SER A 87 3.39 -2.38 22.99
CA SER A 87 3.64 -1.02 23.48
C SER A 87 3.44 0.05 22.42
N GLY A 88 3.07 -0.31 21.18
CA GLY A 88 2.89 0.62 20.08
C GLY A 88 4.19 1.10 19.43
N ASN A 89 5.32 0.44 19.64
CA ASN A 89 6.52 0.74 18.89
C ASN A 89 6.47 0.05 17.53
N LEU A 90 7.02 0.72 16.51
CA LEU A 90 7.23 0.11 15.21
C LEU A 90 8.44 -0.83 15.27
N LEU A 91 8.22 -2.08 14.93
CA LEU A 91 9.25 -3.09 14.74
C LEU A 91 9.61 -3.17 13.26
N ILE A 92 10.88 -3.23 12.97
CA ILE A 92 11.43 -3.51 11.64
C ILE A 92 11.97 -4.93 11.70
N LEU A 93 11.38 -5.83 10.91
CA LEU A 93 11.75 -7.22 10.87
C LEU A 93 12.44 -7.55 9.55
N ASP A 94 13.42 -8.43 9.59
CA ASP A 94 13.94 -9.09 8.40
C ASP A 94 12.83 -10.00 7.81
N ARG A 95 12.54 -9.83 6.53
CA ARG A 95 11.43 -10.53 5.89
C ARG A 95 11.69 -12.03 5.70
N THR A 96 12.94 -12.47 5.69
CA THR A 96 13.32 -13.86 5.44
C THR A 96 13.22 -14.73 6.68
N ASN A 97 13.56 -14.19 7.86
CA ASN A 97 13.67 -14.95 9.09
C ASN A 97 12.85 -14.40 10.28
N GLY A 98 12.25 -13.18 10.12
CA GLY A 98 11.43 -12.55 11.16
C GLY A 98 12.22 -11.93 12.31
N GLU A 99 13.55 -11.81 12.22
CA GLU A 99 14.37 -11.17 13.25
C GLU A 99 14.09 -9.66 13.33
N ILE A 100 14.08 -9.13 14.56
CA ILE A 100 13.94 -7.69 14.78
C ILE A 100 15.28 -7.02 14.48
N ILE A 101 15.35 -6.27 13.37
CA ILE A 101 16.54 -5.51 12.96
C ILE A 101 16.48 -4.03 13.37
N GLY A 102 15.29 -3.57 13.79
CA GLY A 102 15.13 -2.19 14.27
C GLY A 102 13.84 -2.01 15.06
N ARG A 103 13.81 -0.94 15.87
CA ARG A 103 12.65 -0.53 16.66
C ARG A 103 12.58 0.98 16.74
N ILE A 104 11.41 1.53 16.43
CA ILE A 104 11.17 2.98 16.48
C ILE A 104 10.03 3.24 17.47
N PRO A 105 10.22 4.13 18.48
CA PRO A 105 9.18 4.47 19.44
C PRO A 105 8.15 5.40 18.78
N LEU A 106 7.02 4.86 18.33
CA LEU A 106 5.93 5.60 17.66
C LEU A 106 4.60 5.46 18.40
N ARG A 107 4.63 5.41 19.73
CA ARG A 107 3.46 5.18 20.60
C ARG A 107 2.40 6.27 20.48
N GLN A 108 2.79 7.48 20.13
CA GLN A 108 1.88 8.62 19.95
C GLN A 108 0.93 8.43 18.77
N PHE A 109 1.32 7.61 17.77
CA PHE A 109 0.49 7.32 16.63
C PHE A 109 -0.38 6.08 16.93
N GLY A 110 -1.55 6.33 17.52
CA GLY A 110 -2.51 5.26 17.90
C GLY A 110 -3.25 4.67 16.71
N ASN A 111 -3.48 5.46 15.66
CA ASN A 111 -4.18 5.04 14.46
C ASN A 111 -3.17 4.56 13.42
N ARG A 112 -3.23 3.28 13.10
CA ARG A 112 -2.30 2.62 12.18
C ARG A 112 -3.09 1.93 11.08
N VAL A 113 -2.64 2.09 9.85
CA VAL A 113 -3.29 1.47 8.70
C VAL A 113 -2.41 0.34 8.19
N GLY A 114 -2.91 -0.88 8.26
CA GLY A 114 -2.23 -2.02 7.64
C GLY A 114 -2.27 -1.91 6.11
N ASN A 115 -1.12 -1.68 5.51
CA ASN A 115 -0.97 -1.48 4.07
C ASN A 115 -0.44 -2.75 3.39
N GLU A 116 -1.32 -3.48 2.73
CA GLU A 116 -0.96 -4.66 1.92
C GLU A 116 -0.77 -4.33 0.42
N ARG A 117 -0.98 -3.07 0.04
CA ARG A 117 -0.90 -2.66 -1.37
C ARG A 117 0.47 -2.18 -1.76
N THR A 118 1.12 -1.46 -0.85
CA THR A 118 2.44 -0.88 -1.07
C THR A 118 3.34 -1.04 0.15
N ASP A 119 4.61 -0.72 -0.01
CA ASP A 119 5.64 -0.68 1.04
C ASP A 119 5.55 0.57 1.94
N ARG A 120 4.57 1.46 1.72
CA ARG A 120 4.42 2.70 2.49
C ARG A 120 3.75 2.45 3.83
N ILE A 121 4.24 3.14 4.86
CA ILE A 121 3.71 3.09 6.21
C ILE A 121 2.91 4.37 6.46
N PHE A 122 1.66 4.22 6.88
CA PHE A 122 0.81 5.35 7.24
C PHE A 122 0.37 5.23 8.70
N LEU A 123 0.64 6.29 9.45
CA LEU A 123 0.31 6.41 10.87
C LEU A 123 -0.41 7.73 11.11
N ALA A 124 -1.33 7.77 12.04
CA ALA A 124 -1.98 9.01 12.45
C ALA A 124 -2.12 9.08 13.97
N ASP A 125 -2.08 10.28 14.49
CA ASP A 125 -2.36 10.54 15.89
C ASP A 125 -3.79 11.08 16.10
N ASN A 126 -4.18 11.27 17.34
CA ASN A 126 -5.50 11.79 17.70
C ASN A 126 -5.64 13.31 17.46
N SER A 127 -4.56 14.03 17.19
CA SER A 127 -4.58 15.45 16.84
C SER A 127 -4.89 15.70 15.36
N GLY A 128 -4.91 14.63 14.55
CA GLY A 128 -5.09 14.70 13.10
C GLY A 128 -3.79 14.74 12.30
N LEU A 129 -2.63 14.65 12.97
CA LEU A 129 -1.35 14.53 12.27
C LEU A 129 -1.27 13.15 11.58
N VAL A 130 -0.99 13.15 10.27
CA VAL A 130 -0.74 11.95 9.49
C VAL A 130 0.73 11.88 9.10
N LEU A 131 1.35 10.76 9.40
CA LEU A 131 2.76 10.48 9.09
C LEU A 131 2.83 9.41 8.01
N GLY A 132 3.50 9.73 6.90
CA GLY A 132 3.88 8.78 5.85
C GLY A 132 5.37 8.47 5.93
N LEU A 133 5.74 7.19 6.06
CA LEU A 133 7.13 6.75 6.11
C LEU A 133 7.45 5.86 4.91
N ARG A 134 8.69 5.95 4.47
CA ARG A 134 9.27 5.11 3.40
C ARG A 134 10.71 4.72 3.72
N GLU A 135 11.21 3.71 3.07
CA GLU A 135 12.64 3.43 3.08
C GLU A 135 13.40 4.51 2.30
N LEU A 136 14.61 4.83 2.74
CA LEU A 136 15.40 5.91 2.13
C LEU A 136 15.66 5.67 0.64
N ASP A 137 15.91 4.42 0.26
CA ASP A 137 16.24 4.04 -1.12
C ASP A 137 15.00 3.75 -1.99
N SER A 138 13.78 3.94 -1.43
CA SER A 138 12.51 3.70 -2.11
C SER A 138 11.80 5.02 -2.40
N GLU A 139 12.20 5.72 -3.48
CA GLU A 139 11.55 6.97 -3.90
C GLU A 139 10.09 6.73 -4.32
N PHE A 140 9.87 5.74 -5.16
CA PHE A 140 8.54 5.34 -5.63
C PHE A 140 8.00 4.15 -4.82
N PRO A 141 6.67 4.08 -4.57
CA PRO A 141 6.08 2.96 -3.86
C PRO A 141 6.20 1.66 -4.67
N SER A 142 6.59 0.58 -3.99
CA SER A 142 6.53 -0.77 -4.53
C SER A 142 5.11 -1.32 -4.36
N PHE A 143 4.47 -1.71 -5.48
CA PHE A 143 3.13 -2.28 -5.46
C PHE A 143 3.19 -3.80 -5.34
N HIS A 144 2.53 -4.34 -4.31
CA HIS A 144 2.46 -5.79 -4.07
C HIS A 144 1.34 -6.47 -4.86
N LEU A 145 0.30 -5.69 -5.17
CA LEU A 145 -0.82 -6.10 -6.01
C LEU A 145 -0.73 -5.32 -7.32
N TYR A 146 -0.65 -6.04 -8.42
CA TYR A 146 -0.59 -5.42 -9.76
C TYR A 146 0.60 -4.48 -9.91
N PRO A 147 1.85 -4.99 -9.83
CA PRO A 147 3.06 -4.17 -9.95
C PRO A 147 3.13 -3.43 -11.30
N GLU A 148 2.41 -3.91 -12.31
CA GLU A 148 2.22 -3.25 -13.61
C GLU A 148 1.35 -1.99 -13.54
N ARG A 149 0.53 -1.83 -12.51
CA ARG A 149 -0.30 -0.64 -12.28
C ARG A 149 0.45 0.39 -11.46
N ARG A 150 1.60 0.80 -11.93
CA ARG A 150 2.29 1.97 -11.35
C ARG A 150 1.40 3.19 -11.54
N PRO A 151 1.26 4.08 -10.55
CA PRO A 151 0.61 5.35 -10.78
C PRO A 151 1.37 6.02 -11.93
N ILE A 152 0.66 6.38 -12.97
CA ILE A 152 1.16 7.33 -13.96
C ILE A 152 1.34 8.61 -13.15
N LEU A 153 2.59 8.97 -12.85
CA LEU A 153 2.87 10.29 -12.31
C LEU A 153 2.36 11.27 -13.37
N PRO A 154 1.59 12.31 -12.99
CA PRO A 154 1.26 13.35 -13.93
C PRO A 154 2.60 13.86 -14.48
N GLU A 155 2.83 13.73 -15.78
CA GLU A 155 3.89 14.47 -16.45
C GLU A 155 3.57 15.93 -16.12
N LEU A 156 4.45 16.58 -15.36
CA LEU A 156 4.39 18.02 -15.23
C LEU A 156 4.50 18.52 -16.66
N ALA A 157 3.42 19.18 -17.16
CA ALA A 157 3.46 19.84 -18.43
C ALA A 157 4.74 20.67 -18.44
N SER A 158 5.65 20.40 -19.39
CA SER A 158 6.85 21.19 -19.53
C SER A 158 6.37 22.62 -19.80
N GLU A 159 6.92 23.60 -19.10
CA GLU A 159 6.58 25.03 -19.21
C GLU A 159 6.73 25.58 -20.66
N THR A 160 7.10 24.73 -21.61
CA THR A 160 7.23 25.03 -23.05
C THR A 160 5.93 24.87 -23.83
N ASP A 161 4.84 24.33 -23.25
CA ASP A 161 3.56 24.18 -23.96
C ASP A 161 2.53 25.28 -23.66
N GLU A 162 2.94 26.35 -22.98
CA GLU A 162 2.20 27.61 -22.97
C GLU A 162 2.59 28.51 -24.17
N GLU A 163 2.56 27.99 -25.39
CA GLU A 163 2.31 28.86 -26.55
C GLU A 163 0.85 29.30 -26.49
N SER A 164 0.68 30.54 -26.09
CA SER A 164 -0.61 31.26 -26.06
C SER A 164 -1.37 31.08 -27.37
N PRO A 165 -2.63 30.62 -27.34
CA PRO A 165 -3.43 30.55 -28.56
C PRO A 165 -4.00 31.90 -29.06
N ASP A 166 -3.42 33.02 -28.63
CA ASP A 166 -3.99 34.36 -28.87
C ASP A 166 -3.19 35.28 -29.82
N ALA A 167 -2.38 34.71 -30.74
CA ALA A 167 -1.65 35.56 -31.70
C ALA A 167 -2.13 35.45 -33.17
N GLU A 168 -3.21 34.76 -33.47
CA GLU A 168 -3.66 34.57 -34.87
C GLU A 168 -5.10 34.99 -35.14
N ASN A 169 -5.65 36.00 -34.46
CA ASN A 169 -6.90 36.66 -34.86
C ASN A 169 -6.92 38.13 -34.44
N ALA A 170 -5.96 38.91 -34.94
CA ALA A 170 -6.13 40.34 -35.06
C ALA A 170 -6.92 40.61 -36.36
N PRO A 171 -8.12 41.21 -36.31
CA PRO A 171 -8.82 41.62 -37.53
C PRO A 171 -8.01 42.70 -38.22
N THR A 172 -7.64 42.47 -39.49
CA THR A 172 -7.15 43.48 -40.40
C THR A 172 -8.20 44.59 -40.48
N GLU A 173 -7.83 45.79 -40.04
CA GLU A 173 -8.59 47.00 -40.29
C GLU A 173 -8.72 47.20 -41.80
N ASP A 174 -9.92 46.94 -42.28
CA ASP A 174 -10.31 47.31 -43.65
C ASP A 174 -10.45 48.82 -43.72
N ALA A 175 -9.96 49.33 -44.83
CA ALA A 175 -9.98 50.71 -45.25
C ALA A 175 -11.40 51.35 -45.25
N PRO A 176 -11.52 52.67 -45.07
CA PRO A 176 -12.80 53.37 -44.91
C PRO A 176 -13.66 53.30 -46.20
N ALA A 177 -14.84 52.72 -46.04
CA ALA A 177 -15.87 52.75 -47.07
C ALA A 177 -16.30 54.18 -47.30
N GLU A 178 -16.20 54.61 -48.56
CA GLU A 178 -16.74 55.91 -49.10
C GLU A 178 -18.24 55.98 -48.79
N ASN A 179 -18.65 57.11 -48.24
CA ASN A 179 -20.04 57.43 -47.93
C ASN A 179 -20.75 58.01 -49.18
N PRO A 180 -21.76 57.34 -49.79
CA PRO A 180 -22.38 57.78 -51.09
C PRO A 180 -23.44 58.85 -50.92
N PHE A 181 -23.55 59.58 -49.84
CA PHE A 181 -24.61 60.56 -49.59
C PHE A 181 -24.15 62.02 -49.42
N LEU A 182 -23.10 62.44 -50.15
CA LEU A 182 -22.79 63.85 -50.20
C LEU A 182 -22.69 64.29 -51.68
N THR A 183 -23.86 64.49 -52.35
CA THR A 183 -24.01 65.38 -53.48
C THR A 183 -25.23 66.28 -53.26
N ASN A 184 -24.90 67.59 -53.23
CA ASN A 184 -25.64 68.83 -53.24
C ASN A 184 -25.81 69.48 -51.91
#